data_aa631f3d9e8953a6928211b327ba7478
#
_entry.id   aa631f3d9e8953a6928211b327ba7478
#
_cell.length_a   1.000
_cell.length_b   1.000
_cell.length_c   1.000
_cell.angle_alpha   90.00
_cell.angle_beta   90.00
_cell.angle_gamma   90.00
#
_symmetry.space_group_name_H-M   'P 1'
#
loop_
_entity.id
_entity.type
_entity.pdbx_description
1 polymer ?
#
loop_
_entity_poly.entity_id
_entity_poly.type
_entity_poly.pdbx_seq_one_letter_code
_entity_poly.pdbx_strand_id
1 'polypeptide(L)'
;MTLFVEDGAPVIVQGMTGHQGMTHTARMLKAGTNIVGGVNPRKAGTTVTYPKAREGKDAVIPVYATCSEAIKATGAKASVIFVPPRFAKDAVVEAIQAGIGTIVVITEGIPVADSAYFVELALRKGVRIIGPNCPGLITLPATDGAHGVNLGIIPDGIVHRGPLGLVSKSGTLTYQLMGELSDIGFTACVGVGGDPIVGTTLQEALEQFEADDATKGVVMIGEIGGSAEQDAAAWASKHMTKPVVAYIAGFTAPEGKQMGHAGAIVSGGKGTAQDKKSALEAVGIPVGKTPRQTADLMRKALQSIAA
;
A
#
# COMPACT_ATOMS: atom_id res chain seq x y z
N MET A 1 -16.01 9.55 -0.38
CA MET A 1 -14.93 9.36 -1.39
C MET A 1 -14.27 8.02 -1.09
N THR A 2 -13.89 7.23 -2.10
CA THR A 2 -13.33 5.88 -1.87
C THR A 2 -11.82 5.98 -1.71
N LEU A 3 -11.28 5.48 -0.61
CA LEU A 3 -9.82 5.48 -0.37
C LEU A 3 -9.12 4.52 -1.33
N PHE A 4 -8.28 5.05 -2.20
CA PHE A 4 -7.39 4.35 -3.13
C PHE A 4 -8.06 3.43 -4.16
N VAL A 5 -9.12 2.71 -3.81
CA VAL A 5 -9.85 1.75 -4.66
C VAL A 5 -11.31 1.70 -4.25
N GLU A 6 -12.22 1.47 -5.19
CA GLU A 6 -13.66 1.32 -4.91
C GLU A 6 -13.95 0.09 -4.06
N ASP A 7 -14.88 0.20 -3.10
CA ASP A 7 -15.32 -0.92 -2.27
C ASP A 7 -15.90 -2.02 -3.15
N GLY A 8 -15.49 -3.27 -2.89
CA GLY A 8 -15.93 -4.41 -3.67
C GLY A 8 -15.47 -4.44 -5.12
N ALA A 9 -14.53 -3.55 -5.52
CA ALA A 9 -14.02 -3.50 -6.88
C ALA A 9 -13.60 -4.89 -7.39
N PRO A 10 -13.94 -5.25 -8.63
CA PRO A 10 -13.47 -6.49 -9.23
C PRO A 10 -11.98 -6.40 -9.55
N VAL A 11 -11.23 -7.40 -9.08
CA VAL A 11 -9.74 -7.43 -9.08
C VAL A 11 -9.23 -8.59 -9.91
N ILE A 12 -8.21 -8.35 -10.73
CA ILE A 12 -7.42 -9.40 -11.37
C ILE A 12 -6.03 -9.51 -10.73
N VAL A 13 -5.44 -10.71 -10.82
CA VAL A 13 -4.10 -10.98 -10.29
C VAL A 13 -3.18 -11.43 -11.41
N GLN A 14 -2.18 -10.60 -11.73
CA GLN A 14 -1.13 -10.93 -12.67
C GLN A 14 -0.06 -11.78 -11.98
N GLY A 15 0.25 -12.95 -12.55
CA GLY A 15 1.10 -13.94 -11.90
C GLY A 15 0.38 -14.84 -10.90
N MET A 16 -0.96 -14.91 -10.92
CA MET A 16 -1.79 -15.69 -10.00
C MET A 16 -1.39 -17.16 -9.90
N THR A 17 -0.91 -17.77 -10.97
CA THR A 17 -0.55 -19.20 -11.03
C THR A 17 0.86 -19.50 -10.52
N GLY A 18 1.63 -18.49 -10.12
CA GLY A 18 2.91 -18.65 -9.44
C GLY A 18 2.73 -18.88 -7.93
N HIS A 19 3.76 -19.39 -7.26
CA HIS A 19 3.69 -19.73 -5.83
C HIS A 19 3.18 -18.59 -4.96
N GLN A 20 3.77 -17.41 -5.06
CA GLN A 20 3.34 -16.23 -4.28
C GLN A 20 1.94 -15.77 -4.70
N GLY A 21 1.68 -15.72 -6.01
CA GLY A 21 0.36 -15.35 -6.54
C GLY A 21 -0.75 -16.26 -6.01
N MET A 22 -0.56 -17.57 -5.99
CA MET A 22 -1.53 -18.52 -5.44
C MET A 22 -1.76 -18.31 -3.94
N THR A 23 -0.68 -18.21 -3.16
CA THR A 23 -0.75 -18.04 -1.71
C THR A 23 -1.51 -16.77 -1.32
N HIS A 24 -1.15 -15.65 -1.96
CA HIS A 24 -1.76 -14.36 -1.59
C HIS A 24 -3.13 -14.17 -2.21
N THR A 25 -3.43 -14.74 -3.38
CA THR A 25 -4.80 -14.76 -3.91
C THR A 25 -5.75 -15.50 -2.96
N ALA A 26 -5.32 -16.63 -2.39
CA ALA A 26 -6.13 -17.33 -1.38
C ALA A 26 -6.43 -16.47 -0.14
N ARG A 27 -5.44 -15.68 0.32
CA ARG A 27 -5.62 -14.75 1.45
C ARG A 27 -6.55 -13.59 1.10
N MET A 28 -6.34 -12.96 -0.05
CA MET A 28 -7.21 -11.88 -0.53
C MET A 28 -8.67 -12.33 -0.67
N LEU A 29 -8.91 -13.53 -1.19
CA LEU A 29 -10.24 -14.12 -1.28
C LEU A 29 -10.88 -14.35 0.10
N LYS A 30 -10.10 -14.87 1.07
CA LYS A 30 -10.57 -15.06 2.46
C LYS A 30 -10.89 -13.76 3.16
N ALA A 31 -10.15 -12.70 2.86
CA ALA A 31 -10.40 -11.34 3.33
C ALA A 31 -11.61 -10.67 2.67
N GLY A 32 -12.31 -11.36 1.77
CA GLY A 32 -13.50 -10.84 1.08
C GLY A 32 -13.22 -10.06 -0.21
N THR A 33 -11.95 -9.97 -0.64
CA THR A 33 -11.60 -9.28 -1.89
C THR A 33 -12.26 -9.96 -3.09
N ASN A 34 -12.89 -9.17 -3.95
CA ASN A 34 -13.58 -9.64 -5.14
C ASN A 34 -12.60 -9.98 -6.28
N ILE A 35 -11.83 -11.06 -6.11
CA ILE A 35 -10.96 -11.58 -7.18
C ILE A 35 -11.81 -12.24 -8.25
N VAL A 36 -11.75 -11.73 -9.47
CA VAL A 36 -12.57 -12.17 -10.60
C VAL A 36 -11.77 -12.87 -11.71
N GLY A 37 -10.43 -12.79 -11.67
CA GLY A 37 -9.60 -13.44 -12.69
C GLY A 37 -8.11 -13.39 -12.35
N GLY A 38 -7.36 -14.27 -12.99
CA GLY A 38 -5.91 -14.22 -13.05
C GLY A 38 -5.42 -13.96 -14.46
N VAL A 39 -4.22 -13.42 -14.60
CA VAL A 39 -3.59 -13.23 -15.91
C VAL A 39 -2.27 -14.00 -15.96
N ASN A 40 -2.19 -14.92 -16.91
CA ASN A 40 -0.97 -15.64 -17.26
C ASN A 40 -1.10 -16.19 -18.68
N PRO A 41 -0.37 -15.67 -19.69
CA PRO A 41 -0.49 -16.13 -21.08
C PRO A 41 -0.25 -17.62 -21.26
N ARG A 42 0.64 -18.22 -20.45
CA ARG A 42 0.99 -19.66 -20.54
C ARG A 42 -0.06 -20.59 -19.93
N LYS A 43 -1.00 -20.05 -19.15
CA LYS A 43 -2.04 -20.80 -18.43
C LYS A 43 -3.45 -20.32 -18.82
N ALA A 44 -3.56 -19.53 -19.86
CA ALA A 44 -4.84 -19.02 -20.35
C ALA A 44 -5.82 -20.17 -20.66
N GLY A 45 -7.10 -19.93 -20.36
CA GLY A 45 -8.17 -20.92 -20.54
C GLY A 45 -8.28 -21.98 -19.43
N THR A 46 -7.38 -21.94 -18.41
CA THR A 46 -7.48 -22.79 -17.22
C THR A 46 -8.20 -22.07 -16.09
N THR A 47 -8.47 -22.78 -15.01
CA THR A 47 -8.97 -22.23 -13.74
C THR A 47 -8.06 -22.62 -12.59
N VAL A 48 -8.08 -21.81 -11.52
CA VAL A 48 -7.43 -22.15 -10.25
C VAL A 48 -8.51 -22.24 -9.17
N THR A 49 -8.56 -23.35 -8.46
CA THR A 49 -9.48 -23.56 -7.34
C THR A 49 -8.81 -23.23 -6.01
N TYR A 50 -9.46 -22.37 -5.21
CA TYR A 50 -9.06 -21.99 -3.87
C TYR A 50 -10.06 -22.57 -2.85
N PRO A 51 -9.71 -23.66 -2.15
CA PRO A 51 -10.63 -24.35 -1.25
C PRO A 51 -11.07 -23.45 -0.10
N LYS A 52 -12.38 -23.39 0.15
CA LYS A 52 -13.01 -22.66 1.27
C LYS A 52 -12.56 -21.18 1.37
N ALA A 53 -12.19 -20.58 0.25
CA ALA A 53 -11.60 -19.24 0.23
C ALA A 53 -12.63 -18.11 0.13
N ARG A 54 -13.91 -18.41 -0.15
CA ARG A 54 -14.97 -17.40 -0.25
C ARG A 54 -16.15 -17.84 0.63
N GLU A 55 -16.27 -17.25 1.81
CA GLU A 55 -17.32 -17.56 2.79
C GLU A 55 -17.45 -19.06 3.08
N GLY A 56 -16.34 -19.76 3.20
CA GLY A 56 -16.28 -21.19 3.44
C GLY A 56 -16.56 -22.07 2.22
N LYS A 57 -16.84 -21.48 1.05
CA LYS A 57 -17.00 -22.18 -0.24
C LYS A 57 -15.72 -22.09 -1.09
N ASP A 58 -15.57 -23.02 -2.00
CA ASP A 58 -14.48 -23.00 -2.96
C ASP A 58 -14.66 -21.84 -3.95
N ALA A 59 -13.57 -21.11 -4.22
CA ALA A 59 -13.52 -20.10 -5.25
C ALA A 59 -12.78 -20.66 -6.47
N VAL A 60 -13.45 -20.69 -7.64
CA VAL A 60 -12.86 -21.11 -8.91
C VAL A 60 -12.62 -19.88 -9.76
N ILE A 61 -11.33 -19.54 -9.95
CA ILE A 61 -10.94 -18.31 -10.62
C ILE A 61 -10.37 -18.61 -12.00
N PRO A 62 -10.94 -18.02 -13.08
CA PRO A 62 -10.44 -18.21 -14.44
C PRO A 62 -9.10 -17.50 -14.67
N VAL A 63 -8.30 -18.04 -15.59
CA VAL A 63 -7.02 -17.46 -16.01
C VAL A 63 -7.13 -17.03 -17.46
N TYR A 64 -6.86 -15.76 -17.71
CA TYR A 64 -6.87 -15.11 -19.01
C TYR A 64 -5.47 -14.95 -19.59
N ALA A 65 -5.36 -14.81 -20.92
CA ALA A 65 -4.08 -14.54 -21.56
C ALA A 65 -3.58 -13.12 -21.29
N THR A 66 -4.50 -12.15 -21.28
CA THR A 66 -4.21 -10.73 -21.18
C THR A 66 -5.12 -10.01 -20.19
N CYS A 67 -4.65 -8.83 -19.69
CA CYS A 67 -5.49 -7.94 -18.89
C CYS A 67 -6.73 -7.48 -19.66
N SER A 68 -6.61 -7.22 -20.96
CA SER A 68 -7.71 -6.80 -21.82
C SER A 68 -8.81 -7.85 -21.92
N GLU A 69 -8.44 -9.13 -22.09
CA GLU A 69 -9.40 -10.25 -22.06
C GLU A 69 -10.09 -10.37 -20.69
N ALA A 70 -9.31 -10.29 -19.61
CA ALA A 70 -9.83 -10.36 -18.25
C ALA A 70 -10.82 -9.23 -17.97
N ILE A 71 -10.50 -7.98 -18.33
CA ILE A 71 -11.40 -6.83 -18.16
C ILE A 71 -12.69 -7.01 -18.95
N LYS A 72 -12.59 -7.42 -20.22
CA LYS A 72 -13.76 -7.65 -21.08
C LYS A 72 -14.71 -8.71 -20.50
N ALA A 73 -14.15 -9.75 -19.88
CA ALA A 73 -14.93 -10.84 -19.32
C ALA A 73 -15.51 -10.53 -17.93
N THR A 74 -14.85 -9.70 -17.13
CA THR A 74 -15.12 -9.56 -15.69
C THR A 74 -15.42 -8.15 -15.22
N GLY A 75 -15.12 -7.13 -16.01
CA GLY A 75 -15.23 -5.74 -15.62
C GLY A 75 -14.17 -5.30 -14.60
N ALA A 76 -13.02 -5.98 -14.54
CA ALA A 76 -11.97 -5.69 -13.55
C ALA A 76 -11.57 -4.21 -13.54
N LYS A 77 -11.42 -3.65 -12.33
CA LYS A 77 -11.07 -2.25 -12.05
C LYS A 77 -9.66 -2.10 -11.46
N ALA A 78 -9.19 -3.14 -10.77
CA ALA A 78 -7.90 -3.16 -10.12
C ALA A 78 -7.09 -4.40 -10.49
N SER A 79 -5.75 -4.28 -10.41
CA SER A 79 -4.82 -5.39 -10.62
C SER A 79 -3.78 -5.46 -9.51
N VAL A 80 -3.46 -6.68 -9.06
CA VAL A 80 -2.32 -6.94 -8.17
C VAL A 80 -1.27 -7.74 -8.92
N ILE A 81 0.00 -7.32 -8.85
CA ILE A 81 1.09 -7.88 -9.65
C ILE A 81 2.07 -8.65 -8.77
N PHE A 82 2.20 -9.96 -9.04
CA PHE A 82 3.14 -10.89 -8.41
C PHE A 82 4.15 -11.50 -9.40
N VAL A 83 4.33 -10.88 -10.55
CA VAL A 83 5.30 -11.39 -11.54
C VAL A 83 6.74 -11.11 -11.11
N PRO A 84 7.72 -11.92 -11.54
CA PRO A 84 9.14 -11.65 -11.28
C PRO A 84 9.61 -10.30 -11.81
N PRO A 85 10.66 -9.67 -11.22
CA PRO A 85 11.10 -8.30 -11.55
C PRO A 85 11.30 -8.03 -13.04
N ARG A 86 11.91 -8.98 -13.76
CA ARG A 86 12.17 -8.87 -15.21
C ARG A 86 10.92 -8.79 -16.08
N PHE A 87 9.75 -9.12 -15.56
CA PHE A 87 8.46 -9.06 -16.26
C PHE A 87 7.52 -7.99 -15.70
N ALA A 88 7.91 -7.32 -14.61
CA ALA A 88 7.03 -6.41 -13.90
C ALA A 88 6.65 -5.19 -14.74
N LYS A 89 7.61 -4.60 -15.46
CA LYS A 89 7.35 -3.47 -16.36
C LYS A 89 6.27 -3.81 -17.40
N ASP A 90 6.44 -4.94 -18.10
CA ASP A 90 5.50 -5.33 -19.15
C ASP A 90 4.09 -5.58 -18.56
N ALA A 91 4.01 -6.22 -17.39
CA ALA A 91 2.76 -6.47 -16.70
C ALA A 91 2.06 -5.19 -16.25
N VAL A 92 2.80 -4.20 -15.72
CA VAL A 92 2.24 -2.88 -15.34
C VAL A 92 1.77 -2.13 -16.58
N VAL A 93 2.59 -2.06 -17.62
CA VAL A 93 2.24 -1.36 -18.87
C VAL A 93 1.01 -1.98 -19.52
N GLU A 94 0.92 -3.31 -19.55
CA GLU A 94 -0.26 -4.02 -20.05
C GLU A 94 -1.53 -3.65 -19.29
N ALA A 95 -1.47 -3.63 -17.94
CA ALA A 95 -2.61 -3.25 -17.11
C ALA A 95 -3.05 -1.79 -17.34
N ILE A 96 -2.08 -0.85 -17.45
CA ILE A 96 -2.36 0.56 -17.78
C ILE A 96 -3.05 0.68 -19.14
N GLN A 97 -2.50 0.01 -20.17
CA GLN A 97 -3.04 0.06 -21.54
C GLN A 97 -4.40 -0.59 -21.65
N ALA A 98 -4.67 -1.60 -20.85
CA ALA A 98 -5.97 -2.28 -20.80
C ALA A 98 -7.06 -1.46 -20.07
N GLY A 99 -6.68 -0.37 -19.34
CA GLY A 99 -7.63 0.51 -18.68
C GLY A 99 -7.91 0.17 -17.21
N ILE A 100 -6.99 -0.52 -16.53
CA ILE A 100 -7.04 -0.71 -15.07
C ILE A 100 -6.82 0.64 -14.38
N GLY A 101 -7.70 1.00 -13.46
CA GLY A 101 -7.62 2.28 -12.72
C GLY A 101 -6.66 2.27 -11.52
N THR A 102 -6.53 1.12 -10.84
CA THR A 102 -5.62 0.97 -9.69
C THR A 102 -4.77 -0.28 -9.84
N ILE A 103 -3.45 -0.13 -9.77
CA ILE A 103 -2.47 -1.22 -9.93
C ILE A 103 -1.61 -1.30 -8.67
N VAL A 104 -1.56 -2.46 -8.05
CA VAL A 104 -0.69 -2.72 -6.89
C VAL A 104 0.48 -3.59 -7.32
N VAL A 105 1.71 -3.09 -7.18
CA VAL A 105 2.94 -3.76 -7.60
C VAL A 105 3.69 -4.25 -6.37
N ILE A 106 3.55 -5.55 -6.08
CA ILE A 106 4.19 -6.18 -4.91
C ILE A 106 5.69 -6.41 -5.15
N THR A 107 6.04 -6.66 -6.39
CA THR A 107 7.38 -7.08 -6.82
C THR A 107 8.47 -6.13 -6.35
N GLU A 108 9.49 -6.71 -5.73
CA GLU A 108 10.76 -6.08 -5.35
C GLU A 108 11.82 -6.32 -6.42
N GLY A 109 12.82 -5.41 -6.51
CA GLY A 109 13.99 -5.58 -7.38
C GLY A 109 13.73 -5.22 -8.86
N ILE A 110 12.72 -4.41 -9.12
CA ILE A 110 12.47 -3.86 -10.46
C ILE A 110 13.55 -2.81 -10.77
N PRO A 111 14.16 -2.83 -11.96
CA PRO A 111 15.11 -1.79 -12.36
C PRO A 111 14.50 -0.38 -12.26
N VAL A 112 15.25 0.58 -11.71
CA VAL A 112 14.77 1.96 -11.49
C VAL A 112 14.25 2.59 -12.78
N ALA A 113 14.93 2.35 -13.92
CA ALA A 113 14.50 2.86 -15.23
C ALA A 113 13.12 2.30 -15.65
N ASP A 114 12.83 1.05 -15.32
CA ASP A 114 11.55 0.42 -15.60
C ASP A 114 10.44 0.99 -14.72
N SER A 115 10.74 1.20 -13.43
CA SER A 115 9.82 1.87 -12.49
C SER A 115 9.52 3.30 -12.92
N ALA A 116 10.54 4.08 -13.30
CA ALA A 116 10.36 5.44 -13.80
C ALA A 116 9.47 5.47 -15.05
N TYR A 117 9.67 4.53 -15.98
CA TYR A 117 8.88 4.44 -17.21
C TYR A 117 7.40 4.18 -16.93
N PHE A 118 7.06 3.17 -16.14
CA PHE A 118 5.66 2.84 -15.93
C PHE A 118 4.95 3.80 -14.98
N VAL A 119 5.64 4.41 -14.02
CA VAL A 119 5.07 5.46 -13.16
C VAL A 119 4.72 6.70 -14.00
N GLU A 120 5.62 7.15 -14.86
CA GLU A 120 5.35 8.26 -15.77
C GLU A 120 4.18 7.95 -16.72
N LEU A 121 4.12 6.73 -17.26
CA LEU A 121 3.00 6.30 -18.11
C LEU A 121 1.68 6.31 -17.34
N ALA A 122 1.67 5.83 -16.10
CA ALA A 122 0.49 5.80 -15.24
C ALA A 122 -0.02 7.22 -14.94
N LEU A 123 0.89 8.16 -14.59
CA LEU A 123 0.56 9.57 -14.37
C LEU A 123 -0.13 10.19 -15.59
N ARG A 124 0.43 9.98 -16.78
CA ARG A 124 -0.16 10.48 -18.03
C ARG A 124 -1.53 9.90 -18.35
N LYS A 125 -1.83 8.69 -17.85
CA LYS A 125 -3.10 7.99 -18.08
C LYS A 125 -4.09 8.13 -16.94
N GLY A 126 -3.74 8.82 -15.86
CA GLY A 126 -4.59 8.95 -14.67
C GLY A 126 -4.78 7.63 -13.93
N VAL A 127 -3.82 6.71 -14.03
CA VAL A 127 -3.83 5.41 -13.36
C VAL A 127 -3.06 5.51 -12.05
N ARG A 128 -3.62 4.98 -10.97
CA ARG A 128 -2.95 4.91 -9.67
C ARG A 128 -2.08 3.67 -9.57
N ILE A 129 -0.83 3.84 -9.18
CA ILE A 129 0.08 2.75 -8.84
C ILE A 129 0.41 2.82 -7.35
N ILE A 130 0.25 1.69 -6.64
CA ILE A 130 0.74 1.47 -5.28
C ILE A 130 1.96 0.58 -5.37
N GLY A 131 3.08 1.00 -4.78
CA GLY A 131 4.39 0.33 -4.96
C GLY A 131 5.22 0.95 -6.09
N PRO A 132 6.23 0.26 -6.60
CA PRO A 132 6.61 -1.15 -6.38
C PRO A 132 7.25 -1.41 -5.01
N ASN A 133 7.62 -2.68 -4.76
CA ASN A 133 8.24 -3.14 -3.51
C ASN A 133 7.41 -2.75 -2.27
N CYS A 134 6.15 -3.16 -2.26
CA CYS A 134 5.19 -2.77 -1.25
C CYS A 134 4.38 -3.98 -0.72
N PRO A 135 3.80 -3.89 0.48
CA PRO A 135 2.88 -4.90 0.97
C PRO A 135 1.48 -4.80 0.34
N GLY A 136 1.20 -3.74 -0.41
CA GLY A 136 -0.09 -3.43 -0.98
C GLY A 136 -0.94 -2.51 -0.11
N LEU A 137 -2.25 -2.65 -0.21
CA LEU A 137 -3.20 -1.86 0.55
C LEU A 137 -4.34 -2.72 1.10
N ILE A 138 -4.91 -2.30 2.22
CA ILE A 138 -6.17 -2.80 2.74
C ILE A 138 -7.08 -1.62 3.07
N THR A 139 -8.35 -1.69 2.66
CA THR A 139 -9.39 -0.73 3.02
C THR A 139 -10.45 -1.41 3.89
N LEU A 140 -10.95 -0.69 4.86
CA LEU A 140 -11.95 -1.14 5.82
C LEU A 140 -13.11 -0.14 5.81
N PRO A 141 -14.13 -0.35 4.98
CA PRO A 141 -15.17 0.64 4.74
C PRO A 141 -15.95 0.98 6.01
N ALA A 142 -16.41 2.24 6.07
CA ALA A 142 -17.10 2.78 7.24
C ALA A 142 -18.51 2.22 7.42
N THR A 143 -19.15 1.72 6.37
CA THR A 143 -20.53 1.22 6.40
C THR A 143 -20.62 -0.27 6.66
N ASP A 144 -21.56 -0.68 7.52
CA ASP A 144 -21.84 -2.09 7.75
C ASP A 144 -22.36 -2.74 6.46
N GLY A 145 -21.83 -3.93 6.15
CA GLY A 145 -22.18 -4.66 4.91
C GLY A 145 -21.37 -4.28 3.68
N ALA A 146 -20.57 -3.22 3.71
CA ALA A 146 -19.61 -2.94 2.66
C ALA A 146 -18.38 -3.85 2.80
N HIS A 147 -17.91 -4.40 1.69
CA HIS A 147 -16.72 -5.26 1.68
C HIS A 147 -15.47 -4.42 1.51
N GLY A 148 -14.55 -4.53 2.47
CA GLY A 148 -13.19 -4.01 2.32
C GLY A 148 -12.45 -4.71 1.18
N VAL A 149 -11.35 -4.12 0.79
CA VAL A 149 -10.49 -4.68 -0.28
C VAL A 149 -9.10 -4.86 0.30
N ASN A 150 -8.56 -6.08 0.24
CA ASN A 150 -7.15 -6.36 0.50
C ASN A 150 -6.46 -6.62 -0.84
N LEU A 151 -5.58 -5.73 -1.26
CA LEU A 151 -4.82 -5.84 -2.51
C LEU A 151 -3.34 -6.04 -2.19
N GLY A 152 -2.94 -7.27 -1.96
CA GLY A 152 -1.52 -7.58 -1.72
C GLY A 152 -1.28 -8.66 -0.69
N ILE A 153 -0.36 -8.39 0.23
CA ILE A 153 0.15 -9.36 1.19
C ILE A 153 -0.11 -8.96 2.65
N ILE A 154 -0.90 -7.90 2.87
CA ILE A 154 -1.21 -7.42 4.22
C ILE A 154 -2.02 -8.47 4.98
N PRO A 155 -1.63 -8.84 6.23
CA PRO A 155 -2.40 -9.75 7.07
C PRO A 155 -3.71 -9.08 7.52
N ASP A 156 -4.85 -9.65 7.13
CA ASP A 156 -6.17 -9.17 7.49
C ASP A 156 -6.54 -9.44 8.96
N GLY A 157 -6.00 -10.51 9.55
CA GLY A 157 -6.32 -10.92 10.93
C GLY A 157 -5.80 -9.99 12.04
N ILE A 158 -4.99 -8.96 11.71
CA ILE A 158 -4.45 -7.99 12.68
C ILE A 158 -5.00 -6.59 12.49
N VAL A 159 -5.98 -6.41 11.60
CA VAL A 159 -6.55 -5.10 11.29
C VAL A 159 -8.06 -5.14 11.50
N HIS A 160 -8.58 -4.12 12.16
CA HIS A 160 -10.00 -3.92 12.40
C HIS A 160 -10.43 -2.55 11.89
N ARG A 161 -11.73 -2.43 11.56
CA ARG A 161 -12.32 -1.17 11.20
C ARG A 161 -12.21 -0.15 12.34
N GLY A 162 -11.79 1.05 12.02
CA GLY A 162 -11.63 2.15 12.95
C GLY A 162 -11.26 3.46 12.25
N PRO A 163 -10.92 4.51 12.97
CA PRO A 163 -10.78 5.85 12.42
C PRO A 163 -9.37 6.20 11.94
N LEU A 164 -8.41 5.28 11.93
CA LEU A 164 -7.05 5.62 11.56
C LEU A 164 -6.73 5.33 10.08
N GLY A 165 -5.99 6.23 9.45
CA GLY A 165 -5.22 5.95 8.25
C GLY A 165 -3.80 5.51 8.60
N LEU A 166 -3.21 4.64 7.79
CA LEU A 166 -1.79 4.29 7.91
C LEU A 166 -1.13 4.32 6.54
N VAL A 167 -0.05 5.08 6.41
CA VAL A 167 0.80 5.10 5.21
C VAL A 167 2.24 4.72 5.56
N SER A 168 2.85 3.84 4.77
CA SER A 168 4.16 3.27 5.13
C SER A 168 5.03 2.97 3.92
N LYS A 169 6.34 3.20 4.08
CA LYS A 169 7.37 2.70 3.16
C LYS A 169 7.79 1.25 3.47
N SER A 170 7.50 0.75 4.68
CA SER A 170 7.96 -0.55 5.17
C SER A 170 6.80 -1.52 5.40
N GLY A 171 6.86 -2.72 4.80
CA GLY A 171 5.89 -3.78 5.04
C GLY A 171 5.88 -4.25 6.49
N THR A 172 7.02 -4.61 7.06
CA THR A 172 7.15 -5.13 8.43
C THR A 172 6.66 -4.14 9.48
N LEU A 173 7.05 -2.87 9.35
CA LEU A 173 6.63 -1.82 10.30
C LEU A 173 5.15 -1.48 10.16
N THR A 174 4.59 -1.61 8.96
CA THR A 174 3.13 -1.54 8.75
C THR A 174 2.42 -2.55 9.66
N TYR A 175 2.81 -3.82 9.60
CA TYR A 175 2.18 -4.88 10.39
C TYR A 175 2.37 -4.68 11.90
N GLN A 176 3.54 -4.21 12.31
CA GLN A 176 3.80 -3.93 13.72
C GLN A 176 2.90 -2.82 14.26
N LEU A 177 2.78 -1.69 13.55
CA LEU A 177 1.93 -0.57 13.97
C LEU A 177 0.43 -0.87 13.84
N MET A 178 0.03 -1.70 12.86
CA MET A 178 -1.33 -2.26 12.82
C MET A 178 -1.64 -3.05 14.10
N GLY A 179 -0.70 -3.88 14.57
CA GLY A 179 -0.84 -4.62 15.83
C GLY A 179 -0.90 -3.72 17.06
N GLU A 180 -0.02 -2.72 17.15
CA GLU A 180 0.03 -1.76 18.27
C GLU A 180 -1.23 -0.88 18.37
N LEU A 181 -1.94 -0.66 17.27
CA LEU A 181 -3.15 0.18 17.18
C LEU A 181 -4.41 -0.64 16.86
N SER A 182 -4.36 -1.96 17.08
CA SER A 182 -5.49 -2.85 16.80
C SER A 182 -6.71 -2.57 17.68
N ASP A 183 -6.53 -1.96 18.85
CA ASP A 183 -7.60 -1.50 19.74
C ASP A 183 -8.40 -0.30 19.18
N ILE A 184 -7.81 0.49 18.28
CA ILE A 184 -8.46 1.65 17.65
C ILE A 184 -9.02 1.29 16.28
N GLY A 185 -8.23 0.59 15.45
CA GLY A 185 -8.58 0.19 14.10
C GLY A 185 -8.35 1.26 13.03
N PHE A 186 -8.62 0.86 11.77
CA PHE A 186 -8.20 1.62 10.59
C PHE A 186 -9.33 1.80 9.58
N THR A 187 -9.29 2.88 8.80
CA THR A 187 -10.05 3.05 7.56
C THR A 187 -9.32 2.42 6.39
N ALA A 188 -8.01 2.62 6.34
CA ALA A 188 -7.12 1.95 5.38
C ALA A 188 -5.68 1.92 5.87
N CYS A 189 -4.93 0.90 5.40
CA CYS A 189 -3.49 0.86 5.53
C CYS A 189 -2.89 0.69 4.13
N VAL A 190 -1.97 1.58 3.75
CA VAL A 190 -1.32 1.55 2.44
C VAL A 190 0.20 1.52 2.58
N GLY A 191 0.83 0.54 1.92
CA GLY A 191 2.27 0.50 1.75
C GLY A 191 2.64 1.13 0.41
N VAL A 192 3.29 2.28 0.43
CA VAL A 192 3.69 2.97 -0.80
C VAL A 192 4.94 2.36 -1.45
N GLY A 193 5.72 1.57 -0.68
CA GLY A 193 6.90 0.88 -1.16
C GLY A 193 8.22 1.51 -0.73
N GLY A 194 9.29 0.70 -0.78
CA GLY A 194 10.65 1.07 -0.37
C GLY A 194 11.60 1.35 -1.54
N ASP A 195 11.11 1.37 -2.77
CA ASP A 195 11.93 1.67 -3.94
C ASP A 195 12.15 3.19 -4.12
N PRO A 196 13.22 3.62 -4.82
CA PRO A 196 13.48 5.04 -5.07
C PRO A 196 12.39 5.72 -5.89
N ILE A 197 11.72 4.99 -6.77
CA ILE A 197 10.60 5.46 -7.60
C ILE A 197 9.36 4.67 -7.22
N VAL A 198 8.37 5.37 -6.69
CA VAL A 198 7.06 4.81 -6.31
C VAL A 198 5.93 5.51 -7.06
N GLY A 199 4.84 4.80 -7.30
CA GLY A 199 3.69 5.32 -8.03
C GLY A 199 2.76 6.20 -7.18
N THR A 200 2.73 5.97 -5.86
CA THR A 200 1.99 6.80 -4.89
C THR A 200 2.96 7.23 -3.80
N THR A 201 3.05 8.52 -3.56
CA THR A 201 3.92 9.12 -2.54
C THR A 201 3.27 9.12 -1.17
N LEU A 202 4.06 9.38 -0.11
CA LEU A 202 3.53 9.61 1.24
C LEU A 202 2.56 10.79 1.27
N GLN A 203 2.88 11.88 0.56
CA GLN A 203 2.02 13.05 0.46
C GLN A 203 0.67 12.72 -0.18
N GLU A 204 0.65 12.08 -1.35
CA GLU A 204 -0.59 11.70 -2.04
C GLU A 204 -1.46 10.76 -1.19
N ALA A 205 -0.85 9.90 -0.38
CA ALA A 205 -1.59 9.08 0.57
C ALA A 205 -2.21 9.92 1.70
N LEU A 206 -1.47 10.90 2.23
CA LEU A 206 -2.00 11.85 3.23
C LEU A 206 -3.16 12.67 2.66
N GLU A 207 -3.08 13.11 1.40
CA GLU A 207 -4.17 13.81 0.69
C GLU A 207 -5.46 12.97 0.65
N GLN A 208 -5.33 11.67 0.35
CA GLN A 208 -6.49 10.77 0.35
C GLN A 208 -7.10 10.62 1.76
N PHE A 209 -6.26 10.48 2.81
CA PHE A 209 -6.74 10.38 4.19
C PHE A 209 -7.36 11.69 4.69
N GLU A 210 -6.84 12.85 4.30
CA GLU A 210 -7.46 14.14 4.66
C GLU A 210 -8.82 14.28 4.04
N ALA A 211 -9.01 13.84 2.79
CA ALA A 211 -10.28 13.92 2.08
C ALA A 211 -11.33 12.88 2.55
N ASP A 212 -10.95 11.88 3.33
CA ASP A 212 -11.85 10.83 3.82
C ASP A 212 -12.46 11.17 5.18
N ASP A 213 -13.75 11.41 5.24
CA ASP A 213 -14.46 11.80 6.47
C ASP A 213 -14.40 10.73 7.58
N ALA A 214 -14.20 9.46 7.24
CA ALA A 214 -14.10 8.38 8.21
C ALA A 214 -12.74 8.35 8.90
N THR A 215 -11.69 8.82 8.24
CA THR A 215 -10.34 8.93 8.82
C THR A 215 -10.27 10.13 9.79
N LYS A 216 -9.82 9.90 11.01
CA LYS A 216 -9.68 10.94 12.06
C LYS A 216 -8.24 11.22 12.47
N GLY A 217 -7.30 10.40 12.05
CA GLY A 217 -5.87 10.58 12.29
C GLY A 217 -5.05 9.65 11.41
N VAL A 218 -3.78 9.99 11.16
CA VAL A 218 -2.93 9.22 10.24
C VAL A 218 -1.59 8.89 10.88
N VAL A 219 -1.20 7.63 10.77
CA VAL A 219 0.17 7.18 11.11
C VAL A 219 1.00 7.12 9.84
N MET A 220 2.10 7.85 9.82
CA MET A 220 3.06 7.87 8.72
C MET A 220 4.35 7.14 9.12
N ILE A 221 4.74 6.12 8.37
CA ILE A 221 5.95 5.34 8.61
C ILE A 221 6.95 5.61 7.49
N GLY A 222 8.07 6.19 7.87
CA GLY A 222 9.20 6.47 7.00
C GLY A 222 10.46 5.72 7.42
N GLU A 223 11.53 6.01 6.72
CA GLU A 223 12.84 5.42 6.93
C GLU A 223 13.95 6.41 6.58
N ILE A 224 15.20 6.05 6.85
CA ILE A 224 16.36 6.84 6.45
C ILE A 224 16.44 6.94 4.91
N GLY A 225 17.13 7.97 4.44
CA GLY A 225 17.37 8.24 3.00
C GLY A 225 16.26 9.06 2.33
N GLY A 226 16.63 9.84 1.34
CA GLY A 226 15.74 10.76 0.63
C GLY A 226 15.08 11.81 1.52
N SER A 227 14.08 12.53 0.98
CA SER A 227 13.35 13.63 1.65
C SER A 227 11.83 13.43 1.70
N ALA A 228 11.30 12.31 1.23
CA ALA A 228 9.87 12.10 1.04
C ALA A 228 9.02 12.35 2.32
N GLU A 229 9.55 12.03 3.50
CA GLU A 229 8.88 12.24 4.76
C GLU A 229 8.82 13.72 5.15
N GLN A 230 9.91 14.48 4.89
CA GLN A 230 9.96 15.92 5.13
C GLN A 230 9.03 16.66 4.16
N ASP A 231 9.00 16.26 2.89
CA ASP A 231 8.15 16.84 1.86
C ASP A 231 6.66 16.61 2.21
N ALA A 232 6.30 15.39 2.59
CA ALA A 232 4.97 15.04 3.06
C ALA A 232 4.59 15.82 4.35
N ALA A 233 5.50 15.98 5.29
CA ALA A 233 5.28 16.74 6.51
C ALA A 233 5.08 18.23 6.26
N ALA A 234 5.88 18.81 5.36
CA ALA A 234 5.75 20.22 4.96
C ALA A 234 4.40 20.51 4.27
N TRP A 235 3.90 19.54 3.48
CA TRP A 235 2.57 19.63 2.91
C TRP A 235 1.49 19.47 3.99
N ALA A 236 1.59 18.44 4.82
CA ALA A 236 0.62 18.12 5.86
C ALA A 236 0.39 19.28 6.83
N SER A 237 1.47 19.95 7.24
CA SER A 237 1.39 21.11 8.16
C SER A 237 0.57 22.28 7.64
N LYS A 238 0.35 22.36 6.33
CA LYS A 238 -0.40 23.46 5.67
C LYS A 238 -1.81 23.06 5.25
N HIS A 239 -2.06 21.77 5.05
CA HIS A 239 -3.27 21.30 4.39
C HIS A 239 -4.08 20.29 5.22
N MET A 240 -3.46 19.59 6.19
CA MET A 240 -4.19 18.63 7.01
C MET A 240 -4.80 19.29 8.25
N THR A 241 -6.05 18.93 8.51
CA THR A 241 -6.78 19.24 9.74
C THR A 241 -6.72 18.07 10.73
N LYS A 242 -6.42 16.88 10.22
CA LYS A 242 -6.32 15.64 11.00
C LYS A 242 -4.91 15.47 11.55
N PRO A 243 -4.74 14.99 12.80
CA PRO A 243 -3.43 14.77 13.36
C PRO A 243 -2.67 13.69 12.58
N VAL A 244 -1.39 13.97 12.36
CA VAL A 244 -0.41 13.01 11.83
C VAL A 244 0.60 12.71 12.91
N VAL A 245 0.92 11.43 13.10
CA VAL A 245 2.01 10.97 13.96
C VAL A 245 2.94 10.12 13.12
N ALA A 246 4.26 10.26 13.29
CA ALA A 246 5.21 9.55 12.47
C ALA A 246 6.09 8.59 13.26
N TYR A 247 6.57 7.57 12.56
CA TYR A 247 7.69 6.72 12.95
C TYR A 247 8.74 6.73 11.84
N ILE A 248 9.99 6.96 12.18
CA ILE A 248 11.10 6.91 11.23
C ILE A 248 12.02 5.76 11.61
N ALA A 249 12.18 4.79 10.71
CA ALA A 249 13.11 3.67 10.92
C ALA A 249 14.57 4.09 10.67
N GLY A 250 15.50 3.45 11.39
CA GLY A 250 16.92 3.57 11.11
C GLY A 250 17.72 4.51 12.02
N PHE A 251 17.25 4.81 13.25
CA PHE A 251 18.01 5.65 14.21
C PHE A 251 19.41 5.12 14.53
N THR A 252 19.63 3.81 14.37
CA THR A 252 20.92 3.16 14.61
C THR A 252 21.64 2.74 13.32
N ALA A 253 21.13 3.16 12.17
CA ALA A 253 21.72 2.80 10.90
C ALA A 253 23.08 3.48 10.69
N PRO A 254 24.12 2.73 10.32
CA PRO A 254 25.43 3.32 10.03
C PRO A 254 25.38 4.11 8.72
N GLU A 255 26.16 5.19 8.65
CA GLU A 255 26.30 6.00 7.43
C GLU A 255 26.88 5.17 6.26
N GLY A 256 26.40 5.42 5.05
CA GLY A 256 26.85 4.79 3.82
C GLY A 256 26.41 3.33 3.63
N LYS A 257 25.66 2.75 4.60
CA LYS A 257 25.12 1.39 4.47
C LYS A 257 23.66 1.42 4.05
N GLN A 258 23.34 0.66 3.00
CA GLN A 258 21.97 0.42 2.61
C GLN A 258 21.28 -0.51 3.62
N MET A 259 20.09 -0.11 4.10
CA MET A 259 19.35 -0.80 5.15
C MET A 259 18.03 -1.38 4.64
N GLY A 260 18.09 -2.56 4.00
CA GLY A 260 16.92 -3.27 3.49
C GLY A 260 16.44 -2.73 2.14
N HIS A 261 15.84 -1.57 2.10
CA HIS A 261 15.32 -0.96 0.87
C HIS A 261 16.42 -0.23 0.08
N ALA A 262 16.25 -0.17 -1.25
CA ALA A 262 17.23 0.49 -2.13
C ALA A 262 17.39 2.00 -1.83
N GLY A 263 16.33 2.67 -1.38
CA GLY A 263 16.35 4.08 -0.98
C GLY A 263 16.77 4.33 0.48
N ALA A 264 16.89 3.29 1.30
CA ALA A 264 17.20 3.41 2.72
C ALA A 264 18.72 3.49 2.98
N ILE A 265 19.32 4.60 2.58
CA ILE A 265 20.74 4.87 2.75
C ILE A 265 20.96 6.32 3.19
N VAL A 266 21.80 6.52 4.23
CA VAL A 266 22.29 7.84 4.63
C VAL A 266 23.54 8.18 3.82
N SER A 267 23.52 9.27 3.09
CA SER A 267 24.63 9.70 2.25
C SER A 267 24.98 11.17 2.53
N GLY A 268 26.26 11.43 2.78
CA GLY A 268 26.77 12.78 3.06
C GLY A 268 26.12 13.46 4.27
N GLY A 269 25.81 12.69 5.31
CA GLY A 269 25.19 13.19 6.53
C GLY A 269 23.75 13.67 6.41
N LYS A 270 23.08 13.43 5.27
CA LYS A 270 21.70 13.83 5.01
C LYS A 270 20.76 12.64 4.99
N GLY A 271 19.51 12.88 5.36
CA GLY A 271 18.46 11.84 5.35
C GLY A 271 18.58 10.87 6.52
N THR A 272 19.21 11.25 7.62
CA THR A 272 19.23 10.46 8.85
C THR A 272 17.84 10.40 9.49
N ALA A 273 17.57 9.38 10.30
CA ALA A 273 16.33 9.32 11.06
C ALA A 273 16.19 10.50 12.02
N GLN A 274 17.32 11.00 12.58
CA GLN A 274 17.32 12.16 13.46
C GLN A 274 16.98 13.46 12.74
N ASP A 275 17.54 13.69 11.53
CA ASP A 275 17.20 14.87 10.72
C ASP A 275 15.72 14.88 10.34
N LYS A 276 15.20 13.73 9.90
CA LYS A 276 13.79 13.58 9.57
C LYS A 276 12.91 13.84 10.78
N LYS A 277 13.25 13.23 11.94
CA LYS A 277 12.52 13.48 13.19
C LYS A 277 12.48 14.97 13.52
N SER A 278 13.63 15.64 13.50
CA SER A 278 13.72 17.07 13.80
C SER A 278 12.89 17.92 12.84
N ALA A 279 12.92 17.60 11.54
CA ALA A 279 12.15 18.32 10.53
C ALA A 279 10.62 18.13 10.70
N LEU A 280 10.18 16.92 11.00
CA LEU A 280 8.76 16.62 11.22
C LEU A 280 8.25 17.29 12.50
N GLU A 281 9.01 17.23 13.60
CA GLU A 281 8.63 17.86 14.85
C GLU A 281 8.62 19.39 14.75
N ALA A 282 9.49 19.99 13.95
CA ALA A 282 9.49 21.42 13.68
C ALA A 282 8.22 21.96 13.02
N VAL A 283 7.48 21.09 12.30
CA VAL A 283 6.20 21.43 11.70
C VAL A 283 5.00 20.84 12.45
N GLY A 284 5.21 20.39 13.70
CA GLY A 284 4.15 19.94 14.61
C GLY A 284 3.74 18.49 14.46
N ILE A 285 4.48 17.66 13.71
CA ILE A 285 4.22 16.22 13.57
C ILE A 285 5.08 15.45 14.57
N PRO A 286 4.50 14.88 15.65
CA PRO A 286 5.27 14.15 16.65
C PRO A 286 5.82 12.84 16.07
N VAL A 287 7.06 12.51 16.45
CA VAL A 287 7.76 11.30 15.96
C VAL A 287 8.09 10.37 17.13
N GLY A 288 7.54 9.15 17.08
CA GLY A 288 7.87 8.12 18.05
C GLY A 288 9.26 7.51 17.81
N LYS A 289 9.98 7.19 18.88
CA LYS A 289 11.28 6.48 18.81
C LYS A 289 11.11 4.96 18.66
N THR A 290 9.92 4.46 18.96
CA THR A 290 9.54 3.05 18.84
C THR A 290 8.12 2.96 18.28
N PRO A 291 7.72 1.84 17.68
CA PRO A 291 6.34 1.63 17.23
C PRO A 291 5.33 1.84 18.37
N ARG A 292 5.60 1.30 19.56
CA ARG A 292 4.75 1.50 20.73
C ARG A 292 4.59 2.96 21.12
N GLN A 293 5.69 3.71 21.17
CA GLN A 293 5.62 5.15 21.47
C GLN A 293 4.83 5.91 20.40
N THR A 294 4.97 5.52 19.13
CA THR A 294 4.18 6.10 18.03
C THR A 294 2.69 5.84 18.23
N ALA A 295 2.32 4.63 18.62
CA ALA A 295 0.94 4.29 18.93
C ALA A 295 0.39 5.11 20.12
N ASP A 296 1.19 5.29 21.18
CA ASP A 296 0.79 6.11 22.34
C ASP A 296 0.64 7.60 21.97
N LEU A 297 1.48 8.12 21.08
CA LEU A 297 1.34 9.48 20.56
C LEU A 297 0.05 9.64 19.74
N MET A 298 -0.31 8.64 18.91
CA MET A 298 -1.57 8.66 18.15
C MET A 298 -2.79 8.61 19.06
N ARG A 299 -2.79 7.77 20.11
CA ARG A 299 -3.87 7.74 21.11
C ARG A 299 -4.10 9.10 21.76
N LYS A 300 -3.01 9.78 22.15
CA LYS A 300 -3.07 11.15 22.72
C LYS A 300 -3.62 12.16 21.72
N ALA A 301 -3.18 12.09 20.45
CA ALA A 301 -3.64 12.98 19.41
C ALA A 301 -5.15 12.82 19.15
N LEU A 302 -5.67 11.59 19.12
CA LEU A 302 -7.10 11.35 18.96
C LEU A 302 -7.93 11.85 20.15
N GLN A 303 -7.42 11.71 21.38
CA GLN A 303 -8.11 12.24 22.58
C GLN A 303 -8.23 13.75 22.53
N SER A 304 -7.25 14.47 21.99
CA SER A 304 -7.26 15.92 21.91
C SER A 304 -8.27 16.50 20.91
N ILE A 305 -8.72 15.72 19.92
CA ILE A 305 -9.76 16.16 18.96
C ILE A 305 -11.17 15.73 19.38
N ALA A 306 -11.29 14.82 20.37
CA ALA A 306 -12.57 14.38 20.92
C ALA A 306 -13.03 15.24 22.13
N ALA A 307 -12.13 16.07 22.69
CA ALA A 307 -12.37 16.99 23.78
C ALA A 307 -12.76 18.39 23.27
#